data_28f364fdb06b6bc7ef2200533e01242f
#
_entry.id   28f364fdb06b6bc7ef2200533e01242f
#
_cell.length_a   1.000
_cell.length_b   1.000
_cell.length_c   1.000
_cell.angle_alpha   90.00
_cell.angle_beta   90.00
_cell.angle_gamma   90.00
#
_symmetry.space_group_name_H-M   'P 1'
#
loop_
_entity.id
_entity.type
_entity.pdbx_description
1 polymer ?
#
loop_
_entity_poly.entity_id
_entity_poly.type
_entity_poly.pdbx_seq_one_letter_code
_entity_poly.pdbx_strand_id
1 'polypeptide(L)'
;MLHELHCSHAQHYTKNDIEYFQLLESFGNHRSDADSPAFRQAVGKGFRGIGAFTERDGNELFVRWVLDGSPADRAGLKVGDEIVEVFGVNKEGLRCLASPTASSVTMHVRRSRQVQEWTEVQIRPIRRKAGAWFYNAACKSAKVFERAGTRIGYLHLWSSCGDEYEDLLREQIGRGILQDTDALLLDLRGLMGGASPYLLNVFCPSAPTLEYTYRDGSQERLDFQWRKPVAFLINEYTRSGNEVLAHGIKKNGIGELVGTPSAGAVLAGRPYLLPDGSVLYLPIADVSVDGQRLEGNPMQPTIHSDFVLPYANGHDGQLERGLDLLSKPNTL
;
A
#
# COMPACT_ATOMS: atom_id res chain seq x y z
N MET A 1 -2.44 -27.89 -0.59
CA MET A 1 -3.57 -27.96 0.39
C MET A 1 -4.32 -26.63 0.52
N LEU A 2 -3.70 -25.49 0.94
CA LEU A 2 -4.47 -24.23 1.03
C LEU A 2 -4.99 -23.71 -0.31
N HIS A 3 -4.22 -23.88 -1.40
CA HIS A 3 -4.67 -23.51 -2.75
C HIS A 3 -5.89 -24.29 -3.25
N GLU A 4 -6.14 -25.48 -2.70
CA GLU A 4 -7.31 -26.30 -3.05
C GLU A 4 -8.62 -25.78 -2.44
N LEU A 5 -8.54 -24.84 -1.49
CA LEU A 5 -9.72 -24.17 -0.95
C LEU A 5 -10.34 -23.16 -1.90
N HIS A 6 -9.66 -22.81 -2.99
CA HIS A 6 -10.11 -21.87 -4.02
C HIS A 6 -10.72 -20.57 -3.46
N CYS A 7 -10.10 -20.03 -2.40
CA CYS A 7 -10.51 -18.77 -1.78
C CYS A 7 -9.32 -17.87 -1.48
N SER A 8 -9.54 -16.56 -1.49
CA SER A 8 -8.49 -15.55 -1.48
C SER A 8 -7.78 -15.40 -0.12
N HIS A 9 -8.44 -15.72 0.98
CA HIS A 9 -7.96 -15.46 2.35
C HIS A 9 -7.43 -16.72 3.04
N ALA A 10 -7.08 -17.77 2.31
CA ALA A 10 -6.45 -18.99 2.85
C ALA A 10 -4.92 -18.90 2.70
N GLN A 11 -4.23 -18.40 3.72
CA GLN A 11 -2.79 -18.15 3.68
C GLN A 11 -2.11 -18.60 4.97
N HIS A 12 -0.87 -19.02 4.87
CA HIS A 12 0.00 -19.37 5.99
C HIS A 12 1.17 -18.40 6.05
N TYR A 13 1.37 -17.77 7.21
CA TYR A 13 2.40 -16.77 7.42
C TYR A 13 3.32 -17.16 8.57
N THR A 14 4.61 -16.85 8.40
CA THR A 14 5.66 -17.09 9.39
C THR A 14 6.24 -15.76 9.88
N LYS A 15 7.17 -15.82 10.82
CA LYS A 15 7.90 -14.63 11.32
C LYS A 15 8.83 -13.99 10.29
N ASN A 16 8.95 -14.57 9.09
CA ASN A 16 9.65 -13.97 7.96
C ASN A 16 8.73 -13.10 7.07
N ASP A 17 7.43 -13.16 7.31
CA ASP A 17 6.42 -12.40 6.57
C ASP A 17 5.94 -11.22 7.40
N ILE A 18 5.91 -10.02 6.82
CA ILE A 18 5.42 -8.82 7.53
C ILE A 18 3.93 -8.93 7.84
N GLU A 19 3.18 -9.64 7.00
CA GLU A 19 1.75 -9.91 7.18
C GLU A 19 1.46 -10.71 8.45
N TYR A 20 2.38 -11.60 8.86
CA TYR A 20 2.29 -12.27 10.15
C TYR A 20 2.11 -11.27 11.29
N PHE A 21 2.98 -10.26 11.35
CA PHE A 21 2.93 -9.24 12.40
C PHE A 21 1.73 -8.32 12.25
N GLN A 22 1.40 -7.93 11.02
CA GLN A 22 0.28 -7.02 10.78
C GLN A 22 -1.07 -7.67 11.12
N LEU A 23 -1.29 -8.92 10.73
CA LEU A 23 -2.50 -9.65 11.10
C LEU A 23 -2.64 -9.75 12.62
N LEU A 24 -1.55 -10.07 13.33
CA LEU A 24 -1.57 -10.12 14.79
C LEU A 24 -1.80 -8.75 15.42
N GLU A 25 -1.24 -7.67 14.88
CA GLU A 25 -1.47 -6.30 15.36
C GLU A 25 -2.92 -5.86 15.12
N SER A 26 -3.46 -6.07 13.91
CA SER A 26 -4.81 -5.63 13.52
C SER A 26 -5.92 -6.40 14.23
N PHE A 27 -5.72 -7.69 14.48
CA PHE A 27 -6.75 -8.54 15.11
C PHE A 27 -6.51 -8.74 16.62
N GLY A 28 -5.35 -8.35 17.15
CA GLY A 28 -4.97 -8.58 18.53
C GLY A 28 -5.79 -7.83 19.57
N ASN A 29 -6.32 -6.67 19.20
CA ASN A 29 -7.08 -5.82 20.12
C ASN A 29 -8.57 -6.21 20.23
N HIS A 30 -9.06 -7.15 19.42
CA HIS A 30 -10.49 -7.44 19.30
C HIS A 30 -10.92 -8.81 19.88
N ARG A 31 -10.11 -9.49 20.77
CA ARG A 31 -10.39 -10.88 21.13
C ARG A 31 -10.00 -11.31 22.53
N SER A 32 -10.74 -12.34 23.03
CA SER A 32 -10.36 -13.17 24.17
C SER A 32 -8.98 -13.83 24.05
N ASP A 33 -8.50 -14.08 22.81
CA ASP A 33 -7.18 -14.65 22.53
C ASP A 33 -6.05 -13.60 22.65
N ALA A 34 -6.38 -12.30 22.61
CA ALA A 34 -5.42 -11.20 22.83
C ALA A 34 -4.78 -11.27 24.23
N ASP A 35 -5.45 -11.93 25.17
CA ASP A 35 -4.94 -12.14 26.53
C ASP A 35 -3.94 -13.29 26.64
N SER A 36 -3.75 -14.09 25.56
CA SER A 36 -2.75 -15.14 25.63
C SER A 36 -1.33 -14.55 25.67
N PRO A 37 -0.46 -15.04 26.58
CA PRO A 37 0.93 -14.59 26.64
C PRO A 37 1.69 -14.78 25.32
N ALA A 38 1.40 -15.87 24.61
CA ALA A 38 2.01 -16.19 23.31
C ALA A 38 1.66 -15.14 22.24
N PHE A 39 0.39 -14.71 22.19
CA PHE A 39 -0.07 -13.69 21.26
C PHE A 39 0.59 -12.32 21.53
N ARG A 40 0.54 -11.87 22.79
CA ARG A 40 1.21 -10.60 23.21
C ARG A 40 2.71 -10.61 22.91
N GLN A 41 3.38 -11.76 23.12
CA GLN A 41 4.79 -11.90 22.81
C GLN A 41 5.07 -11.82 21.29
N ALA A 42 4.20 -12.39 20.47
CA ALA A 42 4.32 -12.36 19.00
C ALA A 42 4.15 -10.92 18.48
N VAL A 43 3.09 -10.21 18.90
CA VAL A 43 2.81 -8.81 18.50
C VAL A 43 3.91 -7.85 18.96
N GLY A 44 4.45 -8.02 20.17
CA GLY A 44 5.43 -7.09 20.77
C GLY A 44 6.77 -7.04 20.05
N LYS A 45 7.14 -8.07 19.26
CA LYS A 45 8.46 -8.17 18.63
C LYS A 45 8.64 -7.32 17.38
N GLY A 46 7.59 -7.07 16.61
CA GLY A 46 7.64 -6.36 15.34
C GLY A 46 8.49 -7.05 14.26
N PHE A 47 8.33 -6.60 13.02
CA PHE A 47 9.06 -7.09 11.85
C PHE A 47 10.42 -6.41 11.71
N ARG A 48 11.47 -7.18 11.38
CA ARG A 48 12.80 -6.66 11.08
C ARG A 48 13.15 -6.95 9.62
N GLY A 49 13.28 -5.89 8.83
CA GLY A 49 13.55 -5.96 7.40
C GLY A 49 14.11 -4.66 6.86
N ILE A 50 14.13 -4.52 5.56
CA ILE A 50 14.67 -3.35 4.86
C ILE A 50 13.58 -2.49 4.22
N GLY A 51 12.32 -2.95 4.18
CA GLY A 51 11.19 -2.24 3.57
C GLY A 51 11.13 -2.37 2.05
N ALA A 52 11.54 -3.53 1.53
CA ALA A 52 11.37 -3.89 0.14
C ALA A 52 10.78 -5.29 0.02
N PHE A 53 10.10 -5.55 -1.09
CA PHE A 53 9.42 -6.80 -1.41
C PHE A 53 9.82 -7.24 -2.79
N THR A 54 9.81 -8.55 -3.02
CA THR A 54 10.24 -9.14 -4.28
C THR A 54 9.14 -9.95 -4.94
N GLU A 55 9.27 -10.08 -6.24
CA GLU A 55 8.43 -10.91 -7.10
C GLU A 55 9.30 -11.68 -8.08
N ARG A 56 8.87 -12.90 -8.45
CA ARG A 56 9.53 -13.69 -9.47
C ARG A 56 8.88 -13.49 -10.83
N ASP A 57 9.72 -13.28 -11.84
CA ASP A 57 9.35 -13.38 -13.24
C ASP A 57 10.20 -14.52 -13.86
N GLY A 58 9.59 -15.65 -14.11
CA GLY A 58 10.30 -16.89 -14.46
C GLY A 58 11.30 -17.31 -13.37
N ASN A 59 12.56 -17.39 -13.72
CA ASN A 59 13.66 -17.74 -12.80
C ASN A 59 14.30 -16.51 -12.14
N GLU A 60 14.01 -15.32 -12.62
CA GLU A 60 14.59 -14.08 -12.15
C GLU A 60 13.79 -13.54 -10.95
N LEU A 61 14.47 -12.83 -10.05
CA LEU A 61 13.87 -12.21 -8.85
C LEU A 61 14.00 -10.69 -8.94
N PHE A 62 12.89 -10.00 -8.92
CA PHE A 62 12.85 -8.54 -9.03
C PHE A 62 12.36 -7.87 -7.76
N VAL A 63 12.80 -6.65 -7.52
CA VAL A 63 12.24 -5.77 -6.51
C VAL A 63 10.89 -5.27 -7.00
N ARG A 64 9.80 -5.68 -6.35
CA ARG A 64 8.41 -5.32 -6.71
C ARG A 64 7.94 -4.05 -6.03
N TRP A 65 8.29 -3.88 -4.75
CA TRP A 65 7.90 -2.73 -3.94
C TRP A 65 9.07 -2.25 -3.10
N VAL A 66 9.17 -0.94 -2.95
CA VAL A 66 10.06 -0.27 -2.00
C VAL A 66 9.22 0.73 -1.22
N LEU A 67 9.12 0.52 0.09
CA LEU A 67 8.36 1.42 0.97
C LEU A 67 9.04 2.78 1.07
N ASP A 68 8.32 3.86 0.81
CA ASP A 68 8.84 5.23 0.88
C ASP A 68 9.50 5.51 2.24
N GLY A 69 10.68 6.12 2.23
CA GLY A 69 11.46 6.42 3.42
C GLY A 69 11.98 5.20 4.19
N SER A 70 11.91 3.99 3.60
CA SER A 70 12.49 2.78 4.19
C SER A 70 14.03 2.77 4.08
N PRO A 71 14.73 1.84 4.77
CA PRO A 71 16.16 1.65 4.54
C PRO A 71 16.51 1.32 3.08
N ALA A 72 15.67 0.53 2.39
CA ALA A 72 15.86 0.18 0.99
C ALA A 72 15.76 1.40 0.07
N ASP A 73 14.74 2.24 0.28
CA ASP A 73 14.54 3.49 -0.45
C ASP A 73 15.74 4.43 -0.29
N ARG A 74 16.18 4.66 0.96
CA ARG A 74 17.36 5.49 1.24
C ARG A 74 18.67 4.95 0.67
N ALA A 75 18.77 3.65 0.50
CA ALA A 75 19.93 3.00 -0.13
C ALA A 75 19.87 3.03 -1.67
N GLY A 76 18.79 3.56 -2.25
CA GLY A 76 18.62 3.67 -3.69
C GLY A 76 18.25 2.36 -4.39
N LEU A 77 17.66 1.39 -3.65
CA LEU A 77 17.04 0.21 -4.26
C LEU A 77 15.78 0.66 -5.00
N LYS A 78 15.58 0.17 -6.22
CA LYS A 78 14.48 0.60 -7.08
C LYS A 78 13.56 -0.55 -7.45
N VAL A 79 12.31 -0.23 -7.67
CA VAL A 79 11.35 -1.14 -8.30
C VAL A 79 11.87 -1.53 -9.68
N GLY A 80 11.85 -2.84 -9.99
CA GLY A 80 12.39 -3.39 -11.22
C GLY A 80 13.89 -3.72 -11.18
N ASP A 81 14.60 -3.46 -10.08
CA ASP A 81 15.95 -3.98 -9.89
C ASP A 81 15.89 -5.52 -9.84
N GLU A 82 16.61 -6.20 -10.73
CA GLU A 82 16.82 -7.66 -10.67
C GLU A 82 17.81 -7.98 -9.54
N ILE A 83 17.43 -8.85 -8.63
CA ILE A 83 18.31 -9.33 -7.56
C ILE A 83 19.11 -10.51 -8.08
N VAL A 84 20.37 -10.28 -8.41
CA VAL A 84 21.31 -11.31 -8.87
C VAL A 84 21.78 -12.16 -7.69
N GLU A 85 22.16 -11.51 -6.59
CA GLU A 85 22.58 -12.14 -5.33
C GLU A 85 22.10 -11.30 -4.14
N VAL A 86 21.85 -11.98 -3.01
CA VAL A 86 21.51 -11.33 -1.75
C VAL A 86 22.17 -12.06 -0.57
N PHE A 87 22.76 -11.27 0.34
CA PHE A 87 23.41 -11.73 1.56
C PHE A 87 22.74 -11.10 2.78
N GLY A 88 22.70 -11.83 3.88
CA GLY A 88 22.07 -11.34 5.13
C GLY A 88 20.54 -11.56 5.20
N VAL A 89 19.96 -12.24 4.21
CA VAL A 89 18.56 -12.69 4.18
C VAL A 89 18.54 -14.19 3.96
N ASN A 90 17.69 -14.90 4.70
CA ASN A 90 17.51 -16.33 4.46
C ASN A 90 16.56 -16.57 3.25
N LYS A 91 16.52 -17.81 2.73
CA LYS A 91 15.68 -18.16 1.58
C LYS A 91 14.18 -17.91 1.83
N GLU A 92 13.72 -18.11 3.06
CA GLU A 92 12.33 -17.92 3.45
C GLU A 92 11.96 -16.43 3.60
N GLY A 93 12.97 -15.58 3.86
CA GLY A 93 12.81 -14.13 3.98
C GLY A 93 12.88 -13.36 2.67
N LEU A 94 13.08 -14.03 1.52
CA LEU A 94 13.28 -13.33 0.24
C LEU A 94 12.07 -12.48 -0.17
N ARG A 95 10.85 -12.97 0.04
CA ARG A 95 9.63 -12.25 -0.37
C ARG A 95 9.52 -10.84 0.23
N CYS A 96 9.75 -10.71 1.54
CA CYS A 96 9.67 -9.44 2.27
C CYS A 96 11.06 -8.89 2.62
N LEU A 97 12.14 -9.50 2.12
CA LEU A 97 13.52 -9.19 2.47
C LEU A 97 13.70 -9.05 3.99
N ALA A 98 13.12 -10.02 4.71
CA ALA A 98 13.23 -10.14 6.15
C ALA A 98 14.66 -10.47 6.58
N SER A 99 15.16 -9.78 7.58
CA SER A 99 16.51 -10.00 8.12
C SER A 99 16.48 -10.04 9.64
N PRO A 100 16.08 -11.16 10.26
CA PRO A 100 15.89 -11.23 11.72
C PRO A 100 17.14 -10.96 12.51
N THR A 101 18.33 -11.32 12.02
CA THR A 101 19.61 -11.33 12.77
C THR A 101 20.72 -10.54 12.12
N ALA A 102 20.78 -10.45 10.78
CA ALA A 102 21.90 -9.78 10.10
C ALA A 102 22.01 -8.29 10.45
N SER A 103 23.21 -7.79 10.60
CA SER A 103 23.48 -6.35 10.81
C SER A 103 23.37 -5.54 9.52
N SER A 104 23.58 -6.19 8.37
CA SER A 104 23.51 -5.60 7.04
C SER A 104 22.93 -6.64 6.05
N VAL A 105 22.22 -6.16 5.05
CA VAL A 105 21.83 -6.90 3.85
C VAL A 105 22.59 -6.28 2.70
N THR A 106 23.30 -7.11 1.94
CA THR A 106 24.01 -6.70 0.72
C THR A 106 23.36 -7.37 -0.47
N MET A 107 23.09 -6.58 -1.51
CA MET A 107 22.50 -7.06 -2.76
C MET A 107 23.34 -6.65 -3.94
N HIS A 108 23.50 -7.58 -4.89
CA HIS A 108 23.97 -7.27 -6.23
C HIS A 108 22.73 -7.15 -7.13
N VAL A 109 22.48 -5.97 -7.65
CA VAL A 109 21.28 -5.68 -8.45
C VAL A 109 21.67 -5.29 -9.88
N ARG A 110 20.87 -5.75 -10.84
CA ARG A 110 20.98 -5.39 -12.25
C ARG A 110 19.78 -4.53 -12.65
N ARG A 111 20.06 -3.42 -13.34
CA ARG A 111 19.05 -2.42 -13.73
C ARG A 111 18.70 -2.41 -15.22
N SER A 112 19.35 -3.28 -15.99
CA SER A 112 19.12 -3.41 -17.42
C SER A 112 19.48 -4.83 -17.87
N ARG A 113 18.66 -5.41 -18.73
CA ARG A 113 18.95 -6.70 -19.35
C ARG A 113 20.19 -6.67 -20.26
N GLN A 114 20.49 -5.51 -20.81
CA GLN A 114 21.59 -5.33 -21.76
C GLN A 114 22.95 -5.16 -21.08
N VAL A 115 22.97 -4.83 -19.79
CA VAL A 115 24.18 -4.59 -19.01
C VAL A 115 24.42 -5.79 -18.08
N GLN A 116 25.56 -6.46 -18.26
CA GLN A 116 25.94 -7.60 -17.40
C GLN A 116 26.46 -7.15 -16.02
N GLU A 117 26.88 -5.91 -15.91
CA GLU A 117 27.36 -5.33 -14.65
C GLU A 117 26.22 -5.20 -13.65
N TRP A 118 26.54 -5.43 -12.40
CA TRP A 118 25.62 -5.24 -11.27
C TRP A 118 26.11 -4.09 -10.36
N THR A 119 25.20 -3.53 -9.62
CA THR A 119 25.48 -2.52 -8.60
C THR A 119 25.32 -3.14 -7.24
N GLU A 120 26.30 -2.93 -6.33
CA GLU A 120 26.16 -3.34 -4.95
C GLU A 120 25.32 -2.31 -4.17
N VAL A 121 24.30 -2.81 -3.46
CA VAL A 121 23.46 -2.02 -2.57
C VAL A 121 23.54 -2.61 -1.17
N GLN A 122 24.05 -1.83 -0.23
CA GLN A 122 24.19 -2.23 1.17
C GLN A 122 23.15 -1.53 2.04
N ILE A 123 22.37 -2.29 2.80
CA ILE A 123 21.20 -1.81 3.55
C ILE A 123 21.26 -2.31 4.99
N ARG A 124 21.04 -1.41 5.96
CA ARG A 124 20.92 -1.77 7.37
C ARG A 124 19.45 -2.03 7.73
N PRO A 125 19.09 -3.28 8.05
CA PRO A 125 17.72 -3.60 8.44
C PRO A 125 17.34 -2.92 9.76
N ILE A 126 16.10 -2.48 9.86
CA ILE A 126 15.54 -1.93 11.11
C ILE A 126 14.37 -2.78 11.58
N ARG A 127 14.05 -2.67 12.87
CA ARG A 127 12.88 -3.32 13.47
C ARG A 127 11.80 -2.28 13.76
N ARG A 128 10.57 -2.58 13.32
CA ARG A 128 9.38 -1.75 13.60
C ARG A 128 8.15 -2.65 13.73
N LYS A 129 7.09 -2.13 14.36
CA LYS A 129 5.76 -2.72 14.26
C LYS A 129 5.33 -2.74 12.79
N ALA A 130 4.55 -3.75 12.38
CA ALA A 130 4.16 -3.89 10.98
C ALA A 130 3.29 -2.70 10.50
N GLY A 131 2.31 -2.28 11.29
CA GLY A 131 1.52 -1.09 11.00
C GLY A 131 2.39 0.17 10.82
N ALA A 132 3.42 0.34 11.65
CA ALA A 132 4.34 1.48 11.55
C ALA A 132 5.24 1.45 10.30
N TRP A 133 5.52 0.27 9.71
CA TRP A 133 6.20 0.19 8.42
C TRP A 133 5.36 0.86 7.32
N PHE A 134 4.10 0.46 7.21
CA PHE A 134 3.19 0.94 6.15
C PHE A 134 2.73 2.38 6.38
N TYR A 135 2.40 2.74 7.63
CA TYR A 135 1.98 4.11 7.96
C TYR A 135 3.09 5.13 7.71
N ASN A 136 4.34 4.83 8.14
CA ASN A 136 5.46 5.72 7.86
C ASN A 136 5.74 5.84 6.35
N ALA A 137 5.57 4.76 5.58
CA ALA A 137 5.71 4.81 4.13
C ALA A 137 4.61 5.68 3.51
N ALA A 138 3.36 5.55 3.95
CA ALA A 138 2.27 6.41 3.50
C ALA A 138 2.57 7.90 3.80
N CYS A 139 3.01 8.24 5.02
CA CYS A 139 3.42 9.61 5.37
C CYS A 139 4.56 10.14 4.47
N LYS A 140 5.50 9.28 4.08
CA LYS A 140 6.67 9.66 3.25
C LYS A 140 6.39 9.66 1.76
N SER A 141 5.29 9.05 1.33
CA SER A 141 4.90 9.01 -0.08
C SER A 141 4.29 10.32 -0.59
N ALA A 142 3.77 11.17 0.31
CA ALA A 142 3.15 12.43 -0.06
C ALA A 142 4.10 13.31 -0.90
N LYS A 143 3.68 13.67 -2.11
CA LYS A 143 4.45 14.43 -3.11
C LYS A 143 3.54 15.34 -3.90
N VAL A 144 4.11 16.36 -4.52
CA VAL A 144 3.44 17.21 -5.50
C VAL A 144 4.18 17.12 -6.82
N PHE A 145 3.46 16.76 -7.88
CA PHE A 145 3.96 16.74 -9.25
C PHE A 145 3.42 17.95 -10.01
N GLU A 146 4.26 18.51 -10.87
CA GLU A 146 3.84 19.55 -11.81
C GLU A 146 3.78 18.98 -13.22
N ARG A 147 2.62 19.06 -13.86
CA ARG A 147 2.38 18.59 -15.23
C ARG A 147 1.49 19.60 -15.96
N ALA A 148 2.02 20.13 -17.08
CA ALA A 148 1.29 21.08 -17.94
C ALA A 148 0.63 22.25 -17.18
N GLY A 149 1.29 22.76 -16.13
CA GLY A 149 0.78 23.85 -15.28
C GLY A 149 -0.19 23.42 -14.19
N THR A 150 -0.52 22.12 -14.08
CA THR A 150 -1.37 21.55 -13.01
C THR A 150 -0.49 21.00 -11.89
N ARG A 151 -0.79 21.37 -10.66
CA ARG A 151 -0.16 20.80 -9.44
C ARG A 151 -0.98 19.62 -8.96
N ILE A 152 -0.42 18.42 -9.11
CA ILE A 152 -1.08 17.17 -8.78
C ILE A 152 -0.47 16.61 -7.48
N GLY A 153 -1.30 16.53 -6.44
CA GLY A 153 -0.94 15.86 -5.20
C GLY A 153 -0.94 14.35 -5.39
N TYR A 154 0.00 13.68 -4.76
CA TYR A 154 0.08 12.21 -4.72
C TYR A 154 0.22 11.72 -3.29
N LEU A 155 -0.52 10.68 -2.96
CA LEU A 155 -0.40 9.95 -1.69
C LEU A 155 -0.59 8.45 -1.94
N HIS A 156 0.33 7.62 -1.44
CA HIS A 156 0.21 6.16 -1.49
C HIS A 156 -0.29 5.62 -0.15
N LEU A 157 -1.46 5.03 -0.14
CA LEU A 157 -1.99 4.31 1.01
C LEU A 157 -1.49 2.87 1.00
N TRP A 158 -0.25 2.63 1.44
CA TRP A 158 0.39 1.31 1.52
C TRP A 158 -0.40 0.26 2.30
N SER A 159 -1.29 0.71 3.16
CA SER A 159 -2.28 -0.07 3.89
C SER A 159 -3.47 0.84 4.17
N SER A 160 -4.59 0.25 4.56
CA SER A 160 -5.78 0.97 5.03
C SER A 160 -6.33 0.30 6.29
N CYS A 161 -5.46 -0.41 7.02
CA CYS A 161 -5.79 -1.04 8.30
C CYS A 161 -5.69 -0.01 9.43
N GLY A 162 -6.81 0.64 9.76
CA GLY A 162 -6.92 1.62 10.83
C GLY A 162 -7.35 3.00 10.34
N ASP A 163 -7.88 3.80 11.27
CA ASP A 163 -8.43 5.13 10.97
C ASP A 163 -7.31 6.16 10.69
N GLU A 164 -6.09 5.88 11.10
CA GLU A 164 -4.92 6.76 10.91
C GLU A 164 -4.62 7.08 9.43
N TYR A 165 -5.04 6.24 8.49
CA TYR A 165 -4.86 6.50 7.06
C TYR A 165 -5.86 7.51 6.53
N GLU A 166 -7.11 7.51 7.03
CA GLU A 166 -8.08 8.56 6.75
C GLU A 166 -7.63 9.89 7.36
N ASP A 167 -7.17 9.87 8.62
CA ASP A 167 -6.63 11.04 9.31
C ASP A 167 -5.42 11.61 8.57
N LEU A 168 -4.51 10.76 8.08
CA LEU A 168 -3.36 11.18 7.26
C LEU A 168 -3.84 11.90 5.99
N LEU A 169 -4.79 11.30 5.24
CA LEU A 169 -5.30 11.92 4.02
C LEU A 169 -5.94 13.29 4.32
N ARG A 170 -6.78 13.37 5.35
CA ARG A 170 -7.42 14.63 5.78
C ARG A 170 -6.40 15.69 6.19
N GLU A 171 -5.38 15.31 6.94
CA GLU A 171 -4.29 16.23 7.34
C GLU A 171 -3.51 16.72 6.11
N GLN A 172 -3.17 15.84 5.16
CA GLN A 172 -2.42 16.22 3.98
C GLN A 172 -3.18 17.16 3.05
N ILE A 173 -4.50 16.98 2.88
CA ILE A 173 -5.33 17.84 2.03
C ILE A 173 -5.80 19.12 2.76
N GLY A 174 -5.91 19.08 4.09
CA GLY A 174 -6.41 20.22 4.88
C GLY A 174 -5.32 21.19 5.35
N ARG A 175 -4.11 20.69 5.66
CA ARG A 175 -3.00 21.46 6.23
C ARG A 175 -1.62 21.05 5.72
N GLY A 176 -1.52 19.91 5.02
CA GLY A 176 -0.29 19.38 4.52
C GLY A 176 0.07 19.89 3.13
N ILE A 177 1.09 19.23 2.52
CA ILE A 177 1.63 19.65 1.22
C ILE A 177 0.62 19.50 0.06
N LEU A 178 -0.47 18.75 0.26
CA LEU A 178 -1.48 18.53 -0.77
C LEU A 178 -2.60 19.59 -0.75
N GLN A 179 -2.66 20.48 0.24
CA GLN A 179 -3.71 21.50 0.41
C GLN A 179 -3.88 22.36 -0.84
N ASP A 180 -2.78 22.87 -1.39
CA ASP A 180 -2.78 23.82 -2.50
C ASP A 180 -2.60 23.14 -3.87
N THR A 181 -2.86 21.83 -3.99
CA THR A 181 -2.79 21.14 -5.28
C THR A 181 -4.13 21.26 -6.03
N ASP A 182 -4.07 21.16 -7.37
CA ASP A 182 -5.22 21.33 -8.25
C ASP A 182 -6.00 20.03 -8.45
N ALA A 183 -5.29 18.89 -8.30
CA ALA A 183 -5.83 17.53 -8.44
C ALA A 183 -5.12 16.58 -7.48
N LEU A 184 -5.70 15.40 -7.24
CA LEU A 184 -5.17 14.37 -6.36
C LEU A 184 -5.10 13.03 -7.09
N LEU A 185 -3.94 12.37 -7.00
CA LEU A 185 -3.75 10.97 -7.38
C LEU A 185 -3.54 10.16 -6.11
N LEU A 186 -4.53 9.35 -5.74
CA LEU A 186 -4.47 8.48 -4.57
C LEU A 186 -4.12 7.05 -4.99
N ASP A 187 -3.02 6.52 -4.47
CA ASP A 187 -2.54 5.19 -4.81
C ASP A 187 -3.09 4.16 -3.81
N LEU A 188 -3.94 3.26 -4.31
CA LEU A 188 -4.54 2.15 -3.55
C LEU A 188 -3.86 0.81 -3.86
N ARG A 189 -2.78 0.82 -4.63
CA ARG A 189 -1.97 -0.36 -4.90
C ARG A 189 -1.17 -0.71 -3.65
N GLY A 190 -1.39 -1.86 -3.06
CA GLY A 190 -0.70 -2.18 -1.83
C GLY A 190 -0.89 -3.61 -1.39
N LEU A 191 -0.03 -4.01 -0.45
CA LEU A 191 0.05 -5.37 0.04
C LEU A 191 -1.02 -5.70 1.08
N MET A 192 -1.65 -4.68 1.69
CA MET A 192 -2.56 -4.89 2.82
C MET A 192 -3.87 -4.12 2.64
N GLY A 193 -4.95 -4.88 2.67
CA GLY A 193 -6.31 -4.36 2.69
C GLY A 193 -6.70 -3.77 4.06
N GLY A 194 -7.97 -3.88 4.43
CA GLY A 194 -8.51 -3.44 5.71
C GLY A 194 -9.09 -2.03 5.71
N ALA A 195 -9.34 -1.45 4.54
CA ALA A 195 -9.91 -0.11 4.42
C ALA A 195 -11.30 0.02 5.04
N SER A 196 -11.50 1.07 5.81
CA SER A 196 -12.82 1.53 6.18
C SER A 196 -13.50 2.17 4.96
N PRO A 197 -14.75 1.80 4.62
CA PRO A 197 -15.49 2.48 3.54
C PRO A 197 -15.72 3.97 3.83
N TYR A 198 -15.60 4.39 5.07
CA TYR A 198 -15.76 5.79 5.49
C TYR A 198 -14.68 6.74 4.96
N LEU A 199 -13.55 6.21 4.48
CA LEU A 199 -12.54 7.01 3.76
C LEU A 199 -13.15 7.73 2.55
N LEU A 200 -14.22 7.19 1.94
CA LEU A 200 -14.96 7.84 0.86
C LEU A 200 -15.60 9.18 1.29
N ASN A 201 -15.85 9.37 2.59
CA ASN A 201 -16.39 10.64 3.11
C ASN A 201 -15.43 11.81 2.92
N VAL A 202 -14.14 11.56 2.68
CA VAL A 202 -13.17 12.62 2.32
C VAL A 202 -13.57 13.31 1.02
N PHE A 203 -14.27 12.60 0.13
CA PHE A 203 -14.73 13.09 -1.16
C PHE A 203 -16.20 13.57 -1.15
N CYS A 204 -16.79 13.69 0.05
CA CYS A 204 -18.17 14.14 0.21
C CYS A 204 -18.25 15.68 0.09
N PRO A 205 -18.96 16.24 -0.91
CA PRO A 205 -18.98 17.68 -1.14
C PRO A 205 -19.83 18.48 -0.15
N SER A 206 -20.70 17.83 0.64
CA SER A 206 -21.67 18.48 1.53
C SER A 206 -21.13 18.86 2.91
N ALA A 207 -19.90 18.41 3.28
CA ALA A 207 -19.31 18.79 4.56
C ALA A 207 -18.93 20.29 4.56
N PRO A 208 -19.11 21.03 5.70
CA PRO A 208 -18.81 22.45 5.75
C PRO A 208 -17.29 22.73 5.73
N THR A 209 -16.94 23.89 5.21
CA THR A 209 -15.60 24.47 5.31
C THR A 209 -15.53 25.43 6.48
N LEU A 210 -14.41 25.49 7.18
CA LEU A 210 -14.16 26.44 8.26
C LEU A 210 -13.26 27.57 7.76
N GLU A 211 -13.65 28.81 8.03
CA GLU A 211 -12.85 30.00 7.73
C GLU A 211 -12.57 30.74 9.02
N TYR A 212 -11.31 30.97 9.33
CA TYR A 212 -10.84 31.72 10.49
C TYR A 212 -10.34 33.09 10.05
N THR A 213 -10.75 34.14 10.76
CA THR A 213 -10.11 35.45 10.66
C THR A 213 -9.52 35.75 12.02
N TYR A 214 -8.23 35.82 12.10
CA TYR A 214 -7.48 36.10 13.33
C TYR A 214 -7.50 37.60 13.66
N ARG A 215 -7.13 37.92 14.90
CA ARG A 215 -7.12 39.33 15.38
C ARG A 215 -6.12 40.22 14.65
N ASP A 216 -5.08 39.66 14.08
CA ASP A 216 -4.08 40.39 13.28
C ASP A 216 -4.53 40.58 11.81
N GLY A 217 -5.74 40.12 11.47
CA GLY A 217 -6.30 40.21 10.12
C GLY A 217 -5.88 39.07 9.21
N SER A 218 -5.03 38.14 9.63
CA SER A 218 -4.70 36.95 8.86
C SER A 218 -5.94 36.04 8.74
N GLN A 219 -5.99 35.26 7.65
CA GLN A 219 -7.09 34.35 7.39
C GLN A 219 -6.53 32.94 7.17
N GLU A 220 -7.26 31.95 7.67
CA GLU A 220 -7.01 30.53 7.46
C GLU A 220 -8.30 29.84 7.00
N ARG A 221 -8.23 29.04 5.96
CA ARG A 221 -9.32 28.18 5.53
C ARG A 221 -8.97 26.73 5.78
N LEU A 222 -9.83 26.02 6.49
CA LEU A 222 -9.72 24.58 6.73
C LEU A 222 -10.85 23.85 6.01
N ASP A 223 -10.47 23.05 5.04
CA ASP A 223 -11.36 22.12 4.35
C ASP A 223 -10.70 20.75 4.33
N PHE A 224 -11.22 19.83 5.11
CA PHE A 224 -10.75 18.43 5.18
C PHE A 224 -11.50 17.53 4.20
N GLN A 225 -12.17 18.13 3.21
CA GLN A 225 -12.84 17.44 2.11
C GLN A 225 -12.13 17.73 0.81
N TRP A 226 -11.98 16.69 -0.01
CA TRP A 226 -11.44 16.88 -1.35
C TRP A 226 -12.56 17.15 -2.35
N ARG A 227 -12.56 18.33 -2.97
CA ARG A 227 -13.60 18.80 -3.89
C ARG A 227 -13.08 19.04 -5.31
N LYS A 228 -11.80 18.75 -5.53
CA LYS A 228 -11.11 18.94 -6.81
C LYS A 228 -11.02 17.60 -7.54
N PRO A 229 -10.59 17.56 -8.82
CA PRO A 229 -10.40 16.31 -9.54
C PRO A 229 -9.55 15.29 -8.78
N VAL A 230 -9.92 14.00 -8.86
CA VAL A 230 -9.20 12.91 -8.23
C VAL A 230 -9.19 11.69 -9.13
N ALA A 231 -8.08 10.96 -9.12
CA ALA A 231 -7.96 9.63 -9.71
C ALA A 231 -7.30 8.67 -8.72
N PHE A 232 -7.48 7.38 -8.94
CA PHE A 232 -7.02 6.33 -8.03
C PHE A 232 -6.24 5.29 -8.82
N LEU A 233 -5.06 4.90 -8.30
CA LEU A 233 -4.30 3.78 -8.87
C LEU A 233 -4.75 2.48 -8.22
N ILE A 234 -5.00 1.46 -9.05
CA ILE A 234 -5.32 0.10 -8.63
C ILE A 234 -4.52 -0.92 -9.44
N ASN A 235 -4.29 -2.10 -8.86
CA ASN A 235 -3.70 -3.24 -9.55
C ASN A 235 -4.05 -4.55 -8.84
N GLU A 236 -3.45 -5.65 -9.29
CA GLU A 236 -3.62 -7.01 -8.75
C GLU A 236 -3.30 -7.16 -7.26
N TYR A 237 -2.66 -6.17 -6.63
CA TYR A 237 -2.41 -6.08 -5.18
C TYR A 237 -3.42 -5.21 -4.44
N THR A 238 -4.30 -4.50 -5.15
CA THR A 238 -5.47 -3.85 -4.55
C THR A 238 -6.46 -4.92 -4.14
N ARG A 239 -6.60 -5.16 -2.83
CA ARG A 239 -7.37 -6.28 -2.31
C ARG A 239 -8.23 -5.90 -1.10
N SER A 240 -9.23 -6.75 -0.81
CA SER A 240 -10.07 -6.68 0.39
C SER A 240 -10.75 -5.31 0.55
N GLY A 241 -10.56 -4.60 1.66
CA GLY A 241 -11.14 -3.28 1.90
C GLY A 241 -10.82 -2.25 0.82
N ASN A 242 -9.64 -2.32 0.18
CA ASN A 242 -9.31 -1.42 -0.93
C ASN A 242 -10.17 -1.69 -2.18
N GLU A 243 -10.67 -2.92 -2.36
CA GLU A 243 -11.64 -3.22 -3.43
C GLU A 243 -13.04 -2.69 -3.08
N VAL A 244 -13.39 -2.69 -1.78
CA VAL A 244 -14.62 -2.03 -1.31
C VAL A 244 -14.56 -0.52 -1.56
N LEU A 245 -13.40 0.11 -1.31
CA LEU A 245 -13.18 1.51 -1.68
C LEU A 245 -13.29 1.73 -3.19
N ALA A 246 -12.61 0.93 -4.00
CA ALA A 246 -12.66 1.02 -5.46
C ALA A 246 -14.09 0.84 -5.99
N HIS A 247 -14.87 -0.08 -5.41
CA HIS A 247 -16.30 -0.23 -5.71
C HIS A 247 -17.07 1.07 -5.42
N GLY A 248 -16.90 1.63 -4.22
CA GLY A 248 -17.56 2.87 -3.82
C GLY A 248 -17.17 4.07 -4.67
N ILE A 249 -15.89 4.20 -5.04
CA ILE A 249 -15.37 5.23 -5.94
C ILE A 249 -16.09 5.16 -7.27
N LYS A 250 -16.11 3.98 -7.89
CA LYS A 250 -16.75 3.75 -9.20
C LYS A 250 -18.26 3.96 -9.15
N LYS A 251 -18.94 3.41 -8.12
CA LYS A 251 -20.39 3.52 -7.94
C LYS A 251 -20.85 4.97 -7.80
N ASN A 252 -20.10 5.80 -7.09
CA ASN A 252 -20.46 7.17 -6.81
C ASN A 252 -19.84 8.19 -7.79
N GLY A 253 -19.10 7.73 -8.81
CA GLY A 253 -18.47 8.61 -9.79
C GLY A 253 -17.48 9.60 -9.18
N ILE A 254 -16.76 9.18 -8.12
CA ILE A 254 -15.83 10.06 -7.38
C ILE A 254 -14.62 10.42 -8.24
N GLY A 255 -14.12 9.46 -9.01
CA GLY A 255 -12.95 9.63 -9.88
C GLY A 255 -12.64 8.37 -10.69
N GLU A 256 -11.64 8.47 -11.56
CA GLU A 256 -11.22 7.36 -12.41
C GLU A 256 -10.33 6.37 -11.66
N LEU A 257 -10.52 5.07 -11.96
CA LEU A 257 -9.64 3.98 -11.52
C LEU A 257 -8.64 3.70 -12.65
N VAL A 258 -7.36 3.91 -12.39
CA VAL A 258 -6.27 3.76 -13.38
C VAL A 258 -5.39 2.57 -13.02
N GLY A 259 -5.09 1.71 -13.96
CA GLY A 259 -4.16 0.59 -13.77
C GLY A 259 -4.64 -0.74 -14.34
N THR A 260 -4.48 -1.82 -13.59
CA THR A 260 -4.90 -3.18 -13.92
C THR A 260 -6.03 -3.65 -12.99
N PRO A 261 -6.73 -4.75 -13.31
CA PRO A 261 -7.75 -5.31 -12.42
C PRO A 261 -7.23 -5.59 -11.02
N SER A 262 -8.08 -5.41 -10.01
CA SER A 262 -7.78 -5.73 -8.61
C SER A 262 -7.66 -7.24 -8.37
N ALA A 263 -7.40 -7.64 -7.12
CA ALA A 263 -7.22 -9.04 -6.75
C ALA A 263 -8.51 -9.89 -6.83
N GLY A 264 -9.69 -9.31 -6.71
CA GLY A 264 -10.94 -10.06 -6.54
C GLY A 264 -10.96 -10.85 -5.22
N ALA A 265 -10.44 -10.27 -4.15
CA ALA A 265 -10.16 -10.93 -2.88
C ALA A 265 -10.89 -10.25 -1.73
N VAL A 266 -12.21 -10.45 -1.62
CA VAL A 266 -13.08 -9.74 -0.67
C VAL A 266 -13.86 -10.74 0.21
N LEU A 267 -13.15 -11.34 1.15
CA LEU A 267 -13.70 -12.16 2.22
C LEU A 267 -13.35 -11.57 3.59
N ALA A 268 -14.16 -11.85 4.61
CA ALA A 268 -13.76 -11.56 5.97
C ALA A 268 -12.85 -12.70 6.47
N GLY A 269 -11.58 -12.39 6.70
CA GLY A 269 -10.59 -13.35 7.16
C GLY A 269 -10.30 -13.24 8.65
N ARG A 270 -9.71 -14.30 9.20
CA ARG A 270 -9.31 -14.40 10.61
C ARG A 270 -7.96 -15.10 10.76
N PRO A 271 -7.01 -14.53 11.54
CA PRO A 271 -5.77 -15.19 11.88
C PRO A 271 -5.97 -16.19 13.03
N TYR A 272 -5.29 -17.33 12.92
CA TYR A 272 -5.19 -18.36 13.95
C TYR A 272 -3.71 -18.60 14.23
N LEU A 273 -3.27 -18.37 15.46
CA LEU A 273 -1.90 -18.69 15.88
C LEU A 273 -1.79 -20.19 16.08
N LEU A 274 -0.86 -20.82 15.35
CA LEU A 274 -0.62 -22.26 15.42
C LEU A 274 0.39 -22.62 16.53
N PRO A 275 0.44 -23.89 16.97
CA PRO A 275 1.35 -24.35 18.04
C PRO A 275 2.83 -24.12 17.73
N ASP A 276 3.24 -24.12 16.44
CA ASP A 276 4.60 -23.84 16.00
C ASP A 276 4.93 -22.33 15.99
N GLY A 277 3.95 -21.50 16.32
CA GLY A 277 4.03 -20.06 16.36
C GLY A 277 3.91 -19.38 15.00
N SER A 278 3.48 -20.09 13.95
CA SER A 278 3.05 -19.51 12.67
C SER A 278 1.59 -19.04 12.73
N VAL A 279 1.12 -18.34 11.71
CA VAL A 279 -0.27 -17.86 11.59
C VAL A 279 -0.92 -18.49 10.38
N LEU A 280 -2.06 -19.13 10.60
CA LEU A 280 -2.98 -19.54 9.56
C LEU A 280 -4.08 -18.48 9.43
N TYR A 281 -4.19 -17.83 8.27
CA TYR A 281 -5.23 -16.86 7.97
C TYR A 281 -6.29 -17.53 7.11
N LEU A 282 -7.53 -17.57 7.60
CA LEU A 282 -8.64 -18.26 6.93
C LEU A 282 -9.84 -17.34 6.77
N PRO A 283 -10.64 -17.53 5.70
CA PRO A 283 -11.91 -16.86 5.55
C PRO A 283 -12.90 -17.42 6.57
N ILE A 284 -13.67 -16.53 7.20
CA ILE A 284 -14.70 -16.86 8.17
C ILE A 284 -16.10 -16.42 7.74
N ALA A 285 -16.19 -15.51 6.76
CA ALA A 285 -17.44 -15.07 6.19
C ALA A 285 -17.27 -14.59 4.75
N ASP A 286 -18.30 -14.80 3.95
CA ASP A 286 -18.48 -14.17 2.66
C ASP A 286 -18.92 -12.71 2.85
N VAL A 287 -18.56 -11.83 1.92
CA VAL A 287 -18.84 -10.39 2.01
C VAL A 287 -19.58 -9.93 0.76
N SER A 288 -20.74 -9.34 0.96
CA SER A 288 -21.46 -8.59 -0.08
C SER A 288 -21.27 -7.09 0.11
N VAL A 289 -20.96 -6.39 -0.96
CA VAL A 289 -20.86 -4.93 -1.01
C VAL A 289 -22.01 -4.41 -1.87
N ASP A 290 -22.94 -3.67 -1.29
CA ASP A 290 -24.17 -3.22 -1.98
C ASP A 290 -24.95 -4.35 -2.67
N GLY A 291 -24.99 -5.53 -2.07
CA GLY A 291 -25.63 -6.72 -2.62
C GLY A 291 -24.81 -7.44 -3.69
N GLN A 292 -23.61 -7.00 -4.00
CA GLN A 292 -22.71 -7.64 -4.97
C GLN A 292 -21.60 -8.39 -4.26
N ARG A 293 -21.30 -9.59 -4.76
CA ARG A 293 -20.16 -10.40 -4.30
C ARG A 293 -18.92 -10.03 -5.10
N LEU A 294 -17.93 -9.48 -4.45
CA LEU A 294 -16.67 -9.08 -5.08
C LEU A 294 -15.60 -10.19 -5.05
N GLU A 295 -15.73 -11.19 -4.17
CA GLU A 295 -14.83 -12.36 -4.17
C GLU A 295 -14.90 -13.11 -5.51
N GLY A 296 -13.75 -13.28 -6.15
CA GLY A 296 -13.63 -13.85 -7.49
C GLY A 296 -14.02 -12.91 -8.63
N ASN A 297 -14.41 -11.65 -8.33
CA ASN A 297 -14.83 -10.65 -9.29
C ASN A 297 -13.97 -9.39 -9.17
N PRO A 298 -12.76 -9.35 -9.75
CA PRO A 298 -11.87 -8.22 -9.66
C PRO A 298 -12.49 -6.90 -10.12
N MET A 299 -12.26 -5.83 -9.38
CA MET A 299 -12.62 -4.48 -9.81
C MET A 299 -11.85 -4.11 -11.07
N GLN A 300 -12.57 -3.79 -12.13
CA GLN A 300 -11.96 -3.37 -13.39
C GLN A 300 -11.63 -1.88 -13.34
N PRO A 301 -10.40 -1.47 -13.75
CA PRO A 301 -10.08 -0.06 -13.90
C PRO A 301 -10.96 0.58 -14.97
N THR A 302 -11.23 1.87 -14.83
CA THR A 302 -11.92 2.65 -15.88
C THR A 302 -10.93 3.05 -16.99
N ILE A 303 -9.64 3.17 -16.64
CA ILE A 303 -8.54 3.44 -17.56
C ILE A 303 -7.47 2.37 -17.36
N HIS A 304 -7.34 1.49 -18.33
CA HIS A 304 -6.33 0.43 -18.30
C HIS A 304 -4.92 1.00 -18.51
N SER A 305 -3.96 0.54 -17.68
CA SER A 305 -2.55 0.85 -17.80
C SER A 305 -1.73 -0.30 -17.23
N ASP A 306 -0.88 -0.90 -18.05
CA ASP A 306 0.00 -1.99 -17.63
C ASP A 306 1.15 -1.48 -16.76
N PHE A 307 1.66 -2.38 -15.94
CA PHE A 307 2.90 -2.19 -15.19
C PHE A 307 3.95 -3.22 -15.66
N VAL A 308 5.11 -2.74 -16.07
CA VAL A 308 6.22 -3.59 -16.49
C VAL A 308 7.25 -3.65 -15.35
N LEU A 309 7.34 -4.79 -14.67
CA LEU A 309 8.24 -4.95 -13.52
C LEU A 309 9.71 -5.12 -13.93
N PRO A 310 10.08 -6.05 -14.84
CA PRO A 310 11.48 -6.30 -15.16
C PRO A 310 12.20 -5.04 -15.66
N TYR A 311 13.25 -4.68 -14.93
CA TYR A 311 14.12 -3.53 -15.28
C TYR A 311 13.39 -2.17 -15.38
N ALA A 312 12.30 -2.00 -14.63
CA ALA A 312 11.56 -0.74 -14.55
C ALA A 312 12.45 0.44 -14.10
N ASN A 313 13.53 0.16 -13.36
CA ASN A 313 14.48 1.16 -12.84
C ASN A 313 13.78 2.31 -12.09
N GLY A 314 12.69 1.99 -11.39
CA GLY A 314 11.85 2.95 -10.68
C GLY A 314 10.82 3.67 -11.54
N HIS A 315 10.72 3.39 -12.83
CA HIS A 315 9.66 3.94 -13.69
C HIS A 315 8.33 3.24 -13.39
N ASP A 316 7.26 4.01 -13.29
CA ASP A 316 5.91 3.53 -13.01
C ASP A 316 4.92 4.07 -14.05
N GLY A 317 4.63 3.26 -15.08
CA GLY A 317 3.73 3.65 -16.17
C GLY A 317 2.30 3.92 -15.71
N GLN A 318 1.83 3.25 -14.65
CA GLN A 318 0.50 3.50 -14.08
C GLN A 318 0.44 4.86 -13.38
N LEU A 319 1.49 5.21 -12.61
CA LEU A 319 1.64 6.54 -12.00
C LEU A 319 1.66 7.63 -13.06
N GLU A 320 2.50 7.49 -14.09
CA GLU A 320 2.58 8.47 -15.19
C GLU A 320 1.23 8.61 -15.90
N ARG A 321 0.51 7.51 -16.14
CA ARG A 321 -0.82 7.55 -16.74
C ARG A 321 -1.84 8.31 -15.89
N GLY A 322 -1.80 8.12 -14.56
CA GLY A 322 -2.65 8.86 -13.62
C GLY A 322 -2.33 10.36 -13.60
N LEU A 323 -1.05 10.72 -13.60
CA LEU A 323 -0.60 12.11 -13.66
C LEU A 323 -1.02 12.77 -14.97
N ASP A 324 -0.85 12.10 -16.12
CA ASP A 324 -1.26 12.61 -17.42
C ASP A 324 -2.77 12.82 -17.53
N LEU A 325 -3.55 11.95 -16.90
CA LEU A 325 -5.02 12.09 -16.85
C LEU A 325 -5.41 13.39 -16.14
N LEU A 326 -4.82 13.64 -14.97
CA LEU A 326 -5.14 14.77 -14.11
C LEU A 326 -4.53 16.11 -14.59
N SER A 327 -3.55 16.06 -15.50
CA SER A 327 -2.92 17.26 -16.07
C SER A 327 -3.71 17.88 -17.23
N LYS A 328 -4.71 17.18 -17.77
CA LYS A 328 -5.56 17.72 -18.85
C LYS A 328 -6.55 18.72 -18.25
N PRO A 329 -6.71 19.92 -18.83
CA PRO A 329 -7.78 20.80 -18.42
C PRO A 329 -9.10 20.05 -18.59
N ASN A 330 -9.94 20.05 -17.52
CA ASN A 330 -11.31 19.55 -17.61
C ASN A 330 -12.03 20.33 -18.73
N THR A 331 -12.10 19.77 -19.92
CA THR A 331 -13.06 20.21 -20.94
C THR A 331 -14.43 19.67 -20.49
N LEU A 332 -15.06 20.34 -19.54
CA LEU A 332 -16.50 20.29 -19.28
C LEU A 332 -17.20 21.27 -20.20
#